data_fbca1f60af42b111707aa280e6f18e9f
#
_entry.id   fbca1f60af42b111707aa280e6f18e9f
#
_cell.length_a   1.000
_cell.length_b   1.000
_cell.length_c   1.000
_cell.angle_alpha   90.00
_cell.angle_beta   90.00
_cell.angle_gamma   90.00
#
_symmetry.space_group_name_H-M   'P 1'
#
loop_
_entity.id
_entity.type
_entity.pdbx_description
1 polymer ?
#
loop_
_entity_poly.entity_id
_entity_poly.type
_entity_poly.pdbx_seq_one_letter_code
_entity_poly.pdbx_strand_id
1 'polypeptide(L)'
;MNLLAFDTSTDTLSIAVQHGEGVWQHQGPGGAQASAALIPAVRALMAQAGLTFDTVDAVVFGRGPGSFTGLRTACAVAQGLAFGAKGGQGVPVLPVDTLLAVAEEARQQHGCTQVVAVLDARMDEVYHARCEWLPGEA
;
A
#
# COMPACT_ATOMS: atom_id res chain seq x y z
N MET A 1 -11.88 11.08 -5.24
CA MET A 1 -10.55 10.63 -5.68
C MET A 1 -10.53 9.12 -5.77
N ASN A 2 -9.85 8.59 -6.76
CA ASN A 2 -9.78 7.17 -7.05
C ASN A 2 -8.33 6.69 -6.93
N LEU A 3 -8.06 5.86 -5.94
CA LEU A 3 -6.71 5.41 -5.62
C LEU A 3 -6.61 3.90 -5.57
N LEU A 4 -5.48 3.39 -6.01
CA LEU A 4 -5.06 2.01 -5.78
C LEU A 4 -3.82 2.03 -4.91
N ALA A 5 -3.83 1.29 -3.82
CA ALA A 5 -2.70 1.21 -2.89
C ALA A 5 -2.38 -0.25 -2.55
N PHE A 6 -1.10 -0.57 -2.41
CA PHE A 6 -0.69 -1.88 -1.95
C PHE A 6 0.67 -1.85 -1.27
N ASP A 7 0.89 -2.84 -0.43
CA ASP A 7 2.14 -3.03 0.30
C ASP A 7 2.47 -4.51 0.35
N THR A 8 3.68 -4.86 -0.03
CA THR A 8 4.22 -6.22 0.04
C THR A 8 5.53 -6.25 0.82
N SER A 9 5.70 -5.33 1.76
CA SER A 9 6.93 -5.18 2.57
C SER A 9 7.13 -6.32 3.55
N THR A 10 6.07 -7.01 3.94
CA THR A 10 6.08 -8.06 4.96
C THR A 10 5.54 -9.38 4.38
N ASP A 11 5.35 -10.36 5.25
CA ASP A 11 4.75 -11.64 4.86
C ASP A 11 3.25 -11.53 4.55
N THR A 12 2.65 -10.38 4.78
CA THR A 12 1.26 -10.09 4.44
C THR A 12 1.22 -9.17 3.22
N LEU A 13 0.43 -9.56 2.23
CA LEU A 13 0.10 -8.71 1.09
C LEU A 13 -1.14 -7.91 1.47
N SER A 14 -1.08 -6.59 1.36
CA SER A 14 -2.19 -5.69 1.67
C SER A 14 -2.52 -4.83 0.46
N ILE A 15 -3.81 -4.73 0.14
CA ILE A 15 -4.30 -3.92 -0.98
C ILE A 15 -5.49 -3.10 -0.50
N ALA A 16 -5.58 -1.87 -0.96
CA ALA A 16 -6.74 -1.01 -0.75
C ALA A 16 -7.10 -0.30 -2.04
N VAL A 17 -8.40 -0.14 -2.28
CA VAL A 17 -8.93 0.62 -3.42
C VAL A 17 -9.88 1.65 -2.85
N GLN A 18 -9.68 2.90 -3.26
CA GLN A 18 -10.63 3.98 -2.99
C GLN A 18 -11.31 4.37 -4.29
N HIS A 19 -12.64 4.32 -4.30
CA HIS A 19 -13.46 4.76 -5.41
C HIS A 19 -14.47 5.77 -4.89
N GLY A 20 -14.21 7.06 -5.14
CA GLY A 20 -14.98 8.12 -4.53
C GLY A 20 -14.83 8.12 -3.01
N GLU A 21 -15.93 7.94 -2.30
CA GLU A 21 -15.94 7.87 -0.83
C GLU A 21 -15.83 6.43 -0.31
N GLY A 22 -15.96 5.43 -1.17
CA GLY A 22 -15.88 4.03 -0.78
C GLY A 22 -14.44 3.54 -0.71
N VAL A 23 -14.16 2.65 0.24
CA VAL A 23 -12.86 2.01 0.39
C VAL A 23 -13.06 0.51 0.53
N TRP A 24 -12.30 -0.24 -0.28
CA TRP A 24 -12.27 -1.70 -0.25
C TRP A 24 -10.87 -2.15 0.12
N GLN A 25 -10.77 -3.20 0.93
CA GLN A 25 -9.49 -3.71 1.41
C GLN A 25 -9.42 -5.22 1.22
N HIS A 26 -8.19 -5.70 1.02
CA HIS A 26 -7.89 -7.12 0.94
C HIS A 26 -6.54 -7.40 1.56
N GLN A 27 -6.43 -8.46 2.34
CA GLN A 27 -5.16 -8.97 2.86
C GLN A 27 -5.05 -10.45 2.52
N GLY A 28 -3.83 -10.88 2.26
CA GLY A 28 -3.55 -12.26 1.94
C GLY A 28 -2.09 -12.62 2.16
N PRO A 29 -1.71 -13.86 1.85
CA PRO A 29 -0.32 -14.28 1.96
C PRO A 29 0.58 -13.50 1.02
N GLY A 30 1.67 -12.97 1.57
CA GLY A 30 2.71 -12.28 0.83
C GLY A 30 3.98 -13.11 0.77
N GLY A 31 5.11 -12.48 1.12
CA GLY A 31 6.41 -13.14 1.11
C GLY A 31 6.75 -13.64 -0.30
N ALA A 32 7.13 -14.89 -0.40
CA ALA A 32 7.51 -15.51 -1.68
C ALA A 32 6.36 -15.57 -2.69
N GLN A 33 5.11 -15.50 -2.24
CA GLN A 33 3.93 -15.58 -3.09
C GLN A 33 3.48 -14.23 -3.63
N ALA A 34 4.03 -13.13 -3.12
CA ALA A 34 3.56 -11.78 -3.44
C ALA A 34 3.62 -11.47 -4.93
N SER A 35 4.71 -11.85 -5.61
CA SER A 35 4.88 -11.56 -7.03
C SER A 35 3.83 -12.21 -7.92
N ALA A 36 3.38 -13.41 -7.55
CA ALA A 36 2.35 -14.13 -8.31
C ALA A 36 0.94 -13.70 -7.91
N ALA A 37 0.74 -13.28 -6.66
CA ALA A 37 -0.59 -13.02 -6.11
C ALA A 37 -1.05 -11.57 -6.27
N LEU A 38 -0.13 -10.60 -6.40
CA LEU A 38 -0.46 -9.19 -6.30
C LEU A 38 -1.38 -8.70 -7.41
N ILE A 39 -1.02 -8.90 -8.67
CA ILE A 39 -1.80 -8.40 -9.80
C ILE A 39 -3.20 -9.03 -9.86
N PRO A 40 -3.35 -10.37 -9.73
CA PRO A 40 -4.69 -10.95 -9.69
C PRO A 40 -5.54 -10.40 -8.53
N ALA A 41 -4.97 -10.21 -7.35
CA ALA A 41 -5.69 -9.67 -6.20
C ALA A 41 -6.09 -8.21 -6.41
N VAL A 42 -5.21 -7.39 -6.99
CA VAL A 42 -5.52 -6.00 -7.37
C VAL A 42 -6.72 -5.97 -8.32
N ARG A 43 -6.69 -6.78 -9.36
CA ARG A 43 -7.77 -6.80 -10.35
C ARG A 43 -9.10 -7.24 -9.74
N ALA A 44 -9.07 -8.23 -8.88
CA ALA A 44 -10.28 -8.71 -8.19
C ALA A 44 -10.87 -7.61 -7.28
N LEU A 45 -10.04 -6.92 -6.53
CA LEU A 45 -10.51 -5.88 -5.62
C LEU A 45 -11.03 -4.66 -6.39
N MET A 46 -10.36 -4.26 -7.46
CA MET A 46 -10.83 -3.18 -8.32
C MET A 46 -12.19 -3.52 -8.96
N ALA A 47 -12.39 -4.76 -9.38
CA ALA A 47 -13.68 -5.20 -9.89
C ALA A 47 -14.78 -5.09 -8.85
N GLN A 48 -14.52 -5.47 -7.59
CA GLN A 48 -15.47 -5.29 -6.51
C GLN A 48 -15.84 -3.83 -6.28
N ALA A 49 -14.86 -2.94 -6.39
CA ALA A 49 -15.05 -1.51 -6.17
C ALA A 49 -15.65 -0.79 -7.38
N GLY A 50 -15.77 -1.46 -8.52
CA GLY A 50 -16.21 -0.84 -9.77
C GLY A 50 -15.20 0.16 -10.34
N LEU A 51 -13.94 0.07 -9.96
CA LEU A 51 -12.88 0.96 -10.42
C LEU A 51 -12.13 0.33 -11.58
N THR A 52 -11.85 1.13 -12.61
CA THR A 52 -11.05 0.71 -13.76
C THR A 52 -9.72 1.48 -13.78
N PHE A 53 -8.76 0.97 -14.54
CA PHE A 53 -7.47 1.66 -14.70
C PHE A 53 -7.62 2.98 -15.47
N ASP A 54 -8.70 3.15 -16.23
CA ASP A 54 -8.97 4.41 -16.93
C ASP A 54 -9.38 5.54 -15.98
N THR A 55 -9.87 5.20 -14.80
CA THR A 55 -10.38 6.18 -13.82
C THR A 55 -9.55 6.29 -12.56
N VAL A 56 -8.48 5.52 -12.43
CA VAL A 56 -7.52 5.64 -11.31
C VAL A 56 -6.79 6.97 -11.39
N ASP A 57 -6.69 7.69 -10.28
CA ASP A 57 -5.99 8.97 -10.20
C ASP A 57 -4.51 8.82 -9.82
N ALA A 58 -4.18 7.82 -9.01
CA ALA A 58 -2.80 7.54 -8.60
C ALA A 58 -2.67 6.10 -8.12
N VAL A 59 -1.44 5.58 -8.21
CA VAL A 59 -1.06 4.29 -7.65
C VAL A 59 -0.12 4.54 -6.47
N VAL A 60 -0.46 3.99 -5.31
CA VAL A 60 0.27 4.17 -4.06
C VAL A 60 0.91 2.85 -3.68
N PHE A 61 2.16 2.86 -3.25
CA PHE A 61 2.80 1.63 -2.81
C PHE A 61 3.65 1.86 -1.56
N GLY A 62 3.75 0.82 -0.72
CA GLY A 62 4.64 0.82 0.43
C GLY A 62 6.09 0.67 -0.02
N ARG A 63 6.93 1.63 0.34
CA ARG A 63 8.34 1.66 -0.07
C ARG A 63 9.30 1.09 0.98
N GLY A 64 8.76 0.53 2.05
CA GLY A 64 9.53 -0.03 3.13
C GLY A 64 9.62 0.89 4.35
N PRO A 65 10.37 0.48 5.34
CA PRO A 65 11.29 -0.67 5.34
C PRO A 65 10.57 -2.02 5.30
N GLY A 66 11.28 -3.06 4.85
CA GLY A 66 10.73 -4.40 4.78
C GLY A 66 11.56 -5.35 3.93
N SER A 67 10.94 -6.44 3.49
CA SER A 67 11.55 -7.47 2.67
C SER A 67 12.04 -6.90 1.34
N PHE A 68 13.29 -7.18 1.01
CA PHE A 68 13.93 -6.72 -0.23
C PHE A 68 13.15 -7.14 -1.48
N THR A 69 12.75 -8.41 -1.55
CA THR A 69 11.99 -8.93 -2.68
C THR A 69 10.59 -8.32 -2.73
N GLY A 70 9.93 -8.20 -1.58
CA GLY A 70 8.59 -7.61 -1.51
C GLY A 70 8.58 -6.13 -1.92
N LEU A 71 9.58 -5.37 -1.51
CA LEU A 71 9.70 -3.95 -1.89
C LEU A 71 9.88 -3.80 -3.40
N ARG A 72 10.70 -4.65 -4.01
CA ARG A 72 10.89 -4.62 -5.46
C ARG A 72 9.63 -5.00 -6.22
N THR A 73 8.91 -6.01 -5.73
CA THR A 73 7.63 -6.42 -6.33
C THR A 73 6.64 -5.26 -6.34
N ALA A 74 6.44 -4.62 -5.20
CA ALA A 74 5.51 -3.49 -5.11
C ALA A 74 5.92 -2.34 -6.04
N CYS A 75 7.19 -1.97 -6.04
CA CYS A 75 7.70 -0.89 -6.87
C CYS A 75 7.50 -1.19 -8.37
N ALA A 76 7.88 -2.38 -8.81
CA ALA A 76 7.76 -2.77 -10.22
C ALA A 76 6.30 -2.81 -10.68
N VAL A 77 5.42 -3.38 -9.87
CA VAL A 77 3.99 -3.47 -10.18
C VAL A 77 3.37 -2.06 -10.20
N ALA A 78 3.71 -1.21 -9.22
CA ALA A 78 3.19 0.16 -9.18
C ALA A 78 3.58 0.94 -10.43
N GLN A 79 4.84 0.85 -10.85
CA GLN A 79 5.31 1.52 -12.05
C GLN A 79 4.61 1.02 -13.31
N GLY A 80 4.47 -0.30 -13.46
CA GLY A 80 3.80 -0.89 -14.60
C GLY A 80 2.32 -0.53 -14.71
N LEU A 81 1.60 -0.60 -13.59
CA LEU A 81 0.19 -0.25 -13.56
C LEU A 81 -0.04 1.24 -13.81
N ALA A 82 0.78 2.09 -13.20
CA ALA A 82 0.67 3.54 -13.37
C ALA A 82 0.98 3.97 -14.79
N PHE A 83 2.00 3.37 -15.40
CA PHE A 83 2.40 3.66 -16.77
C PHE A 83 1.28 3.33 -17.77
N GLY A 84 0.58 2.20 -17.58
CA GLY A 84 -0.48 1.76 -18.47
C GLY A 84 -1.86 2.38 -18.20
N ALA A 85 -2.02 3.09 -17.09
CA ALA A 85 -3.32 3.63 -16.71
C ALA A 85 -3.77 4.75 -17.65
N LYS A 86 -5.09 5.02 -17.67
CA LYS A 86 -5.72 6.06 -18.48
C LYS A 86 -5.37 5.92 -19.97
N GLY A 87 -5.49 4.70 -20.49
CA GLY A 87 -5.23 4.41 -21.89
C GLY A 87 -3.78 4.63 -22.32
N GLY A 88 -2.84 4.52 -21.41
CA GLY A 88 -1.42 4.74 -21.68
C GLY A 88 -0.91 6.15 -21.39
N GLN A 89 -1.78 7.06 -20.96
CA GLN A 89 -1.35 8.40 -20.54
C GLN A 89 -0.58 8.40 -19.22
N GLY A 90 -0.86 7.40 -18.37
CA GLY A 90 -0.23 7.24 -17.10
C GLY A 90 -0.85 8.05 -15.96
N VAL A 91 -0.52 7.64 -14.75
CA VAL A 91 -0.92 8.34 -13.52
C VAL A 91 0.28 8.44 -12.59
N PRO A 92 0.26 9.36 -11.61
CA PRO A 92 1.34 9.43 -10.65
C PRO A 92 1.48 8.18 -9.81
N VAL A 93 2.71 7.89 -9.38
CA VAL A 93 3.03 6.86 -8.40
C VAL A 93 3.44 7.57 -7.11
N LEU A 94 2.85 7.16 -5.99
CA LEU A 94 3.13 7.75 -4.68
C LEU A 94 3.73 6.70 -3.76
N PRO A 95 5.02 6.81 -3.40
CA PRO A 95 5.61 5.94 -2.38
C PRO A 95 5.22 6.41 -0.98
N VAL A 96 4.90 5.46 -0.10
CA VAL A 96 4.53 5.73 1.29
C VAL A 96 5.40 4.86 2.20
N ASP A 97 5.92 5.45 3.26
CA ASP A 97 6.66 4.69 4.26
C ASP A 97 5.76 3.68 4.95
N THR A 98 6.16 2.41 4.97
CA THR A 98 5.38 1.33 5.55
C THR A 98 5.13 1.57 7.04
N LEU A 99 6.12 2.12 7.77
CA LEU A 99 5.94 2.44 9.20
C LEU A 99 4.90 3.55 9.41
N LEU A 100 4.77 4.50 8.49
CA LEU A 100 3.70 5.50 8.56
C LEU A 100 2.32 4.86 8.37
N ALA A 101 2.20 3.87 7.48
CA ALA A 101 0.95 3.15 7.30
C ALA A 101 0.57 2.38 8.58
N VAL A 102 1.53 1.77 9.26
CA VAL A 102 1.30 1.10 10.56
C VAL A 102 0.82 2.10 11.61
N ALA A 103 1.46 3.26 11.68
CA ALA A 103 1.08 4.30 12.63
C ALA A 103 -0.33 4.84 12.35
N GLU A 104 -0.68 5.04 11.09
CA GLU A 104 -2.02 5.52 10.71
C GLU A 104 -3.10 4.49 11.03
N GLU A 105 -2.82 3.20 10.85
CA GLU A 105 -3.74 2.15 11.25
C GLU A 105 -4.00 2.19 12.75
N ALA A 106 -2.97 2.38 13.58
CA ALA A 106 -3.13 2.51 15.02
C ALA A 106 -3.98 3.74 15.40
N ARG A 107 -3.80 4.84 14.69
CA ARG A 107 -4.62 6.04 14.90
C ARG A 107 -6.07 5.78 14.57
N GLN A 108 -6.34 5.12 13.47
CA GLN A 108 -7.70 4.82 13.01
C GLN A 108 -8.42 3.86 13.97
N GLN A 109 -7.72 2.84 14.44
CA GLN A 109 -8.31 1.81 15.30
C GLN A 109 -8.40 2.21 16.77
N HIS A 110 -7.42 2.97 17.27
CA HIS A 110 -7.25 3.22 18.69
C HIS A 110 -7.21 4.70 19.07
N GLY A 111 -7.27 5.61 18.11
CA GLY A 111 -7.20 7.05 18.37
C GLY A 111 -5.83 7.54 18.81
N CYS A 112 -4.78 6.74 18.66
CA CYS A 112 -3.43 7.11 19.06
C CYS A 112 -2.88 8.21 18.16
N THR A 113 -2.37 9.29 18.76
CA THR A 113 -1.75 10.41 18.03
C THR A 113 -0.23 10.39 18.11
N GLN A 114 0.33 9.59 19.03
CA GLN A 114 1.76 9.37 19.16
C GLN A 114 1.98 7.85 19.16
N VAL A 115 2.77 7.37 18.23
CA VAL A 115 2.96 5.93 17.99
C VAL A 115 4.44 5.67 17.73
N VAL A 116 4.96 4.59 18.30
CA VAL A 116 6.21 4.00 17.83
C VAL A 116 5.82 2.81 16.96
N ALA A 117 5.94 2.97 15.65
CA ALA A 117 5.67 1.89 14.71
C ALA A 117 6.87 0.95 14.62
N VAL A 118 6.63 -0.35 14.60
CA VAL A 118 7.68 -1.36 14.65
C VAL A 118 7.37 -2.46 13.62
N LEU A 119 8.40 -2.88 12.90
CA LEU A 119 8.36 -4.05 12.02
C LEU A 119 9.58 -4.92 12.27
N ASP A 120 9.39 -6.24 12.15
CA ASP A 120 10.46 -7.21 12.28
C ASP A 120 11.50 -6.99 11.17
N ALA A 121 12.75 -6.76 11.55
CA ALA A 121 13.87 -6.58 10.62
C ALA A 121 14.70 -7.87 10.45
N ARG A 122 14.27 -8.98 11.10
CA ARG A 122 14.99 -10.24 11.21
C ARG A 122 16.28 -10.10 12.03
N MET A 123 16.96 -11.21 12.28
CA MET A 123 18.23 -11.24 13.04
C MET A 123 18.12 -10.59 14.42
N ASP A 124 16.95 -10.79 15.09
CA ASP A 124 16.64 -10.21 16.40
C ASP A 124 16.65 -8.68 16.43
N GLU A 125 16.38 -8.04 15.30
CA GLU A 125 16.31 -6.59 15.17
C GLU A 125 14.93 -6.16 14.72
N VAL A 126 14.61 -4.87 14.88
CA VAL A 126 13.37 -4.28 14.41
C VAL A 126 13.64 -2.97 13.67
N TYR A 127 12.83 -2.69 12.68
CA TYR A 127 12.67 -1.35 12.14
C TYR A 127 11.71 -0.60 13.05
N HIS A 128 12.00 0.65 13.37
CA HIS A 128 11.09 1.46 14.16
C HIS A 128 11.10 2.92 13.74
N ALA A 129 9.98 3.60 13.99
CA ALA A 129 9.88 5.04 13.81
C ALA A 129 8.89 5.61 14.82
N ARG A 130 9.21 6.79 15.34
CA ARG A 130 8.27 7.57 16.14
C ARG A 130 7.42 8.40 15.19
N CYS A 131 6.11 8.28 15.32
CA CYS A 131 5.17 8.96 14.46
C CYS A 131 4.21 9.78 15.31
N GLU A 132 3.92 11.00 14.88
CA GLU A 132 2.96 11.88 15.52
C GLU A 132 1.97 12.40 14.48
N TRP A 133 0.70 12.32 14.82
CA TRP A 133 -0.35 12.92 13.98
C TRP A 133 -0.59 14.35 14.45
N LEU A 134 -0.48 15.28 13.51
CA LEU A 134 -0.71 16.70 13.78
C LEU A 134 -2.01 17.13 13.10
N PRO A 135 -2.96 17.71 13.86
CA PRO A 135 -4.22 18.19 13.29
C PRO A 135 -3.98 19.27 12.22
N GLY A 136 -4.72 19.17 11.12
CA GLY A 136 -4.62 20.13 10.02
C GLY A 136 -3.49 19.89 9.05
N GLU A 137 -2.65 18.88 9.26
CA GLU A 137 -1.62 18.44 8.32
C GLU A 137 -2.21 17.40 7.36
N ALA A 138 -1.89 17.52 6.10
CA ALA A 138 -2.34 16.59 5.08
C ALA A 138 -1.31 15.46 4.89
#